data_473f548132cdb40ff03ea307c730a03c
#
_entry.id   473f548132cdb40ff03ea307c730a03c
#
_cell.length_a   1.000
_cell.length_b   1.000
_cell.length_c   1.000
_cell.angle_alpha   90.00
_cell.angle_beta   90.00
_cell.angle_gamma   90.00
#
_symmetry.space_group_name_H-M   'P 1'
#
loop_
_entity.id
_entity.type
_entity.pdbx_description
1 polymer ?
#
loop_
_entity_poly.entity_id
_entity_poly.type
_entity_poly.pdbx_seq_one_letter_code
_entity_poly.pdbx_strand_id
1 'polypeptide(L)'
;MNIRFPPGSSPVPSVSGIEETDGVKIKVKIFCFCRFPLLLFSAEDAILIIMEFHNKTIFRGFLSMLNGNVSSPEPQTLFVPRVILHASFAACGAASRNPRETLLIEETNHPGSNWIYAFVPWRLPEKDEKSEFSSMLRPYGARALYPGGLSAVFSKWCLERNLRFHLNSTVLRRNGRELTVLSPGGILQIETEEIIDGGVASGKCFLTALALPPEPVNAAVALADDLTVWPAPVREEAFLMLEIPPGTVWQDARKCFYERFDQLNGWKLVLIGTRFFNSPFQDPVSELNAGIAGDLFK
;
A
#
# COMPACT_ATOMS: atom_id res chain seq x y z
N MET A 1 -7.65 -17.61 -29.41
CA MET A 1 -6.31 -17.04 -29.30
C MET A 1 -5.37 -18.17 -28.88
N ASN A 2 -4.55 -18.69 -29.80
CA ASN A 2 -3.65 -19.82 -29.53
C ASN A 2 -2.33 -19.29 -28.98
N ILE A 3 -2.08 -19.50 -27.70
CA ILE A 3 -0.82 -19.17 -27.07
C ILE A 3 0.12 -20.37 -27.20
N ARG A 4 1.23 -20.22 -27.94
CA ARG A 4 2.30 -21.23 -28.04
C ARG A 4 3.28 -21.03 -26.88
N PHE A 5 3.51 -22.08 -26.10
CA PHE A 5 4.51 -22.12 -25.04
C PHE A 5 5.88 -22.54 -25.57
N PRO A 6 6.98 -22.05 -24.98
CA PRO A 6 8.33 -22.49 -25.35
C PRO A 6 8.57 -23.95 -24.93
N PRO A 7 9.33 -24.72 -25.71
CA PRO A 7 9.65 -26.13 -25.44
C PRO A 7 10.60 -26.22 -24.22
N GLY A 8 10.21 -27.00 -23.21
CA GLY A 8 11.06 -27.30 -22.05
C GLY A 8 10.37 -27.26 -20.66
N SER A 9 9.08 -26.96 -20.59
CA SER A 9 8.33 -27.02 -19.30
C SER A 9 7.65 -28.36 -19.14
N SER A 10 8.12 -29.17 -18.17
CA SER A 10 7.42 -30.38 -17.74
C SER A 10 6.05 -30.02 -17.19
N PRO A 11 4.99 -30.81 -17.47
CA PRO A 11 3.67 -30.57 -16.90
C PRO A 11 3.68 -30.82 -15.40
N VAL A 12 3.28 -29.82 -14.63
CA VAL A 12 3.07 -29.94 -13.18
C VAL A 12 1.72 -30.63 -12.96
N PRO A 13 1.59 -31.56 -12.00
CA PRO A 13 0.35 -32.30 -11.75
C PRO A 13 -0.78 -31.36 -11.35
N SER A 14 -1.93 -31.50 -12.03
CA SER A 14 -3.16 -30.80 -11.65
C SER A 14 -3.88 -31.56 -10.55
N VAL A 15 -4.22 -30.87 -9.46
CA VAL A 15 -5.10 -31.42 -8.42
C VAL A 15 -6.51 -30.92 -8.68
N SER A 16 -7.46 -31.83 -8.92
CA SER A 16 -8.88 -31.52 -9.04
C SER A 16 -9.64 -32.13 -7.85
N GLY A 17 -10.32 -31.29 -7.06
CA GLY A 17 -11.25 -31.72 -6.04
C GLY A 17 -12.68 -31.34 -6.43
N ILE A 18 -13.66 -32.17 -6.10
CA ILE A 18 -15.09 -31.87 -6.20
C ILE A 18 -15.64 -31.96 -4.78
N GLU A 19 -16.15 -30.86 -4.26
CA GLU A 19 -16.90 -30.84 -3.01
C GLU A 19 -18.35 -30.45 -3.29
N GLU A 20 -19.26 -31.14 -2.67
CA GLU A 20 -20.71 -30.94 -2.78
C GLU A 20 -21.21 -30.41 -1.43
N THR A 21 -21.48 -29.12 -1.35
CA THR A 21 -22.16 -28.52 -0.21
C THR A 21 -23.40 -27.77 -0.73
N ASP A 22 -24.56 -28.11 -0.15
CA ASP A 22 -25.84 -27.42 -0.38
C ASP A 22 -26.33 -27.32 -1.84
N GLY A 23 -26.07 -28.36 -2.66
CA GLY A 23 -26.59 -28.44 -4.03
C GLY A 23 -25.87 -27.65 -5.08
N VAL A 24 -24.78 -26.96 -4.72
CA VAL A 24 -23.91 -26.23 -5.67
C VAL A 24 -22.64 -27.03 -5.93
N LYS A 25 -22.44 -27.44 -7.20
CA LYS A 25 -21.18 -28.11 -7.62
C LYS A 25 -20.14 -27.08 -8.02
N ILE A 26 -19.17 -26.85 -7.15
CA ILE A 26 -18.02 -25.97 -7.44
C ILE A 26 -16.87 -26.82 -8.01
N LYS A 27 -16.53 -26.60 -9.29
CA LYS A 27 -15.33 -27.19 -9.90
C LYS A 27 -14.17 -26.22 -9.70
N VAL A 28 -13.21 -26.57 -8.83
CA VAL A 28 -11.97 -25.81 -8.64
C VAL A 28 -10.88 -26.45 -9.52
N LYS A 29 -10.37 -25.69 -10.48
CA LYS A 29 -9.16 -26.07 -11.23
C LYS A 29 -8.02 -25.19 -10.76
N ILE A 30 -7.03 -25.78 -10.10
CA ILE A 30 -5.81 -25.10 -9.65
C ILE A 30 -4.71 -25.35 -10.69
N PHE A 31 -4.25 -24.30 -11.33
CA PHE A 31 -3.09 -24.33 -12.19
C PHE A 31 -1.91 -23.69 -11.46
N CYS A 32 -0.96 -24.51 -11.02
CA CYS A 32 0.30 -24.02 -10.47
C CYS A 32 1.30 -23.75 -11.58
N PHE A 33 1.53 -22.49 -11.94
CA PHE A 33 2.72 -22.10 -12.69
C PHE A 33 3.84 -21.79 -11.69
N CYS A 34 5.06 -22.22 -11.97
CA CYS A 34 6.21 -22.14 -11.04
C CYS A 34 6.57 -20.76 -10.52
N ARG A 35 5.83 -19.71 -10.84
CA ARG A 35 6.03 -18.34 -10.34
C ARG A 35 4.75 -17.60 -9.91
N PHE A 36 3.53 -18.04 -10.33
CA PHE A 36 2.28 -17.35 -9.99
C PHE A 36 1.14 -18.37 -9.88
N PRO A 37 0.53 -18.60 -8.72
CA PRO A 37 -0.70 -19.38 -8.63
C PRO A 37 -1.90 -18.53 -9.11
N LEU A 38 -2.56 -18.99 -10.17
CA LEU A 38 -3.82 -18.42 -10.65
C LEU A 38 -4.96 -19.35 -10.23
N LEU A 39 -5.87 -18.86 -9.40
CA LEU A 39 -7.09 -19.57 -9.03
C LEU A 39 -8.23 -19.09 -9.94
N LEU A 40 -8.72 -19.97 -10.81
CA LEU A 40 -9.89 -19.73 -11.66
C LEU A 40 -11.08 -20.47 -11.11
N PHE A 41 -12.10 -19.76 -10.68
CA PHE A 41 -13.42 -20.30 -10.33
C PHE A 41 -14.37 -20.11 -11.52
N SER A 42 -15.09 -21.15 -11.88
CA SER A 42 -16.14 -21.10 -12.91
C SER A 42 -17.46 -21.51 -12.30
N ALA A 43 -18.28 -20.52 -11.93
CA ALA A 43 -19.70 -20.66 -11.64
C ALA A 43 -20.39 -19.39 -12.12
N GLU A 44 -21.69 -19.45 -12.35
CA GLU A 44 -22.48 -18.32 -12.91
C GLU A 44 -22.49 -17.08 -12.01
N ASP A 45 -22.01 -17.18 -10.75
CA ASP A 45 -21.79 -16.06 -9.80
C ASP A 45 -20.36 -16.04 -9.26
N ALA A 46 -19.35 -16.06 -10.14
CA ALA A 46 -17.96 -16.27 -9.73
C ALA A 46 -17.33 -15.01 -9.13
N ILE A 47 -16.88 -15.10 -7.88
CA ILE A 47 -15.92 -14.18 -7.30
C ILE A 47 -14.52 -14.64 -7.73
N LEU A 48 -13.84 -13.82 -8.55
CA LEU A 48 -12.44 -14.03 -8.90
C LEU A 48 -11.56 -13.53 -7.75
N ILE A 49 -10.98 -14.45 -6.98
CA ILE A 49 -9.97 -14.11 -5.97
C ILE A 49 -8.60 -14.38 -6.59
N ILE A 50 -7.89 -13.31 -6.94
CA ILE A 50 -6.48 -13.38 -7.31
C ILE A 50 -5.67 -13.20 -6.03
N MET A 51 -5.04 -14.28 -5.56
CA MET A 51 -4.13 -14.23 -4.41
C MET A 51 -2.72 -14.56 -4.88
N GLU A 52 -1.80 -13.64 -4.68
CA GLU A 52 -0.39 -13.83 -4.96
C GLU A 52 0.31 -14.37 -3.70
N PHE A 53 0.65 -15.66 -3.70
CA PHE A 53 1.35 -16.28 -2.57
C PHE A 53 2.83 -16.45 -2.88
N HIS A 54 3.67 -15.68 -2.22
CA HIS A 54 5.14 -15.80 -2.33
C HIS A 54 5.71 -16.91 -1.44
N ASN A 55 4.91 -17.50 -0.56
CA ASN A 55 5.36 -18.51 0.41
C ASN A 55 4.55 -19.79 0.33
N LYS A 56 5.22 -20.91 0.06
CA LYS A 56 4.61 -22.27 -0.01
C LYS A 56 3.89 -22.67 1.30
N THR A 57 4.34 -22.16 2.44
CA THR A 57 3.74 -22.47 3.75
C THR A 57 2.38 -21.79 3.89
N ILE A 58 2.22 -20.56 3.42
CA ILE A 58 0.95 -19.82 3.44
C ILE A 58 -0.06 -20.50 2.51
N PHE A 59 0.39 -20.92 1.32
CA PHE A 59 -0.46 -21.62 0.36
C PHE A 59 -0.94 -22.98 0.90
N ARG A 60 -0.07 -23.76 1.58
CA ARG A 60 -0.46 -25.00 2.25
C ARG A 60 -1.46 -24.75 3.37
N GLY A 61 -1.28 -23.71 4.17
CA GLY A 61 -2.23 -23.30 5.21
C GLY A 61 -3.60 -22.96 4.64
N PHE A 62 -3.65 -22.22 3.54
CA PHE A 62 -4.89 -21.84 2.86
C PHE A 62 -5.63 -23.07 2.26
N LEU A 63 -4.92 -23.93 1.53
CA LEU A 63 -5.49 -25.18 1.01
C LEU A 63 -6.02 -26.10 2.13
N SER A 64 -5.34 -26.11 3.23
CA SER A 64 -5.69 -26.87 4.40
C SER A 64 -6.95 -26.32 5.10
N MET A 65 -7.14 -25.00 5.14
CA MET A 65 -8.40 -24.35 5.57
C MET A 65 -9.58 -24.70 4.65
N LEU A 66 -9.37 -24.73 3.34
CA LEU A 66 -10.41 -25.08 2.38
C LEU A 66 -10.85 -26.55 2.49
N ASN A 67 -9.96 -27.44 2.91
CA ASN A 67 -10.25 -28.89 3.03
C ASN A 67 -10.82 -29.31 4.40
N GLY A 68 -11.16 -28.34 5.27
CA GLY A 68 -11.82 -28.61 6.55
C GLY A 68 -11.01 -29.44 7.57
N ASN A 69 -9.77 -29.87 7.25
CA ASN A 69 -8.94 -30.80 8.00
C ASN A 69 -7.80 -30.16 8.79
N VAL A 70 -7.86 -28.83 9.02
CA VAL A 70 -6.87 -28.16 9.85
C VAL A 70 -7.52 -27.68 11.12
N SER A 71 -7.04 -28.23 12.23
CA SER A 71 -7.05 -27.45 13.45
C SER A 71 -6.36 -26.14 13.13
N SER A 72 -7.15 -25.06 13.00
CA SER A 72 -6.56 -23.71 12.83
C SER A 72 -5.49 -23.57 13.91
N PRO A 73 -4.25 -23.19 13.57
CA PRO A 73 -3.27 -22.93 14.61
C PRO A 73 -3.93 -21.96 15.59
N GLU A 74 -3.83 -22.26 16.89
CA GLU A 74 -4.37 -21.35 17.90
C GLU A 74 -3.88 -19.94 17.58
N PRO A 75 -4.78 -18.94 17.56
CA PRO A 75 -4.38 -17.59 17.23
C PRO A 75 -3.31 -17.16 18.24
N GLN A 76 -2.20 -16.64 17.72
CA GLN A 76 -1.16 -16.09 18.58
C GLN A 76 -1.73 -14.86 19.29
N THR A 77 -1.76 -14.90 20.62
CA THR A 77 -2.18 -13.75 21.42
C THR A 77 -0.96 -12.91 21.76
N LEU A 78 -1.03 -11.63 21.47
CA LEU A 78 0.01 -10.63 21.72
C LEU A 78 -0.58 -9.49 22.56
N PHE A 79 0.06 -9.13 23.66
CA PHE A 79 -0.24 -7.91 24.37
C PHE A 79 0.74 -6.79 23.93
N VAL A 80 0.18 -5.64 23.59
CA VAL A 80 0.94 -4.43 23.24
C VAL A 80 0.23 -3.22 23.84
N PRO A 81 0.90 -2.38 24.66
CA PRO A 81 0.23 -1.24 25.28
C PRO A 81 -0.48 -0.32 24.28
N ARG A 82 0.13 -0.05 23.13
CA ARG A 82 -0.41 0.82 22.09
C ARG A 82 -0.33 0.20 20.71
N VAL A 83 -1.43 0.27 19.97
CA VAL A 83 -1.49 -0.10 18.54
C VAL A 83 -1.86 1.14 17.72
N ILE A 84 -1.10 1.40 16.66
CA ILE A 84 -1.43 2.42 15.68
C ILE A 84 -1.77 1.72 14.36
N LEU A 85 -2.96 1.95 13.86
CA LEU A 85 -3.43 1.47 12.56
C LEU A 85 -2.96 2.46 11.49
N HIS A 86 -2.54 1.97 10.35
CA HIS A 86 -1.93 2.73 9.26
C HIS A 86 -0.58 3.36 9.65
N ALA A 87 0.49 2.85 9.08
CA ALA A 87 1.85 3.32 9.34
C ALA A 87 2.19 4.54 8.45
N SER A 88 1.42 5.63 8.55
CA SER A 88 1.75 6.91 7.91
C SER A 88 3.08 7.47 8.45
N PHE A 89 3.63 8.52 7.83
CA PHE A 89 4.80 9.21 8.37
C PHE A 89 4.52 9.76 9.77
N ALA A 90 3.36 10.36 9.99
CA ALA A 90 2.94 10.84 11.30
C ALA A 90 2.83 9.72 12.33
N ALA A 91 2.21 8.59 11.95
CA ALA A 91 2.09 7.42 12.83
C ALA A 91 3.45 6.86 13.25
N CYS A 92 4.39 6.76 12.31
CA CYS A 92 5.76 6.35 12.60
C CYS A 92 6.50 7.35 13.49
N GLY A 93 6.28 8.66 13.26
CA GLY A 93 6.78 9.72 14.14
C GLY A 93 6.28 9.56 15.57
N ALA A 94 4.98 9.35 15.75
CA ALA A 94 4.38 9.13 17.06
C ALA A 94 4.91 7.85 17.74
N ALA A 95 5.02 6.75 16.99
CA ALA A 95 5.57 5.48 17.49
C ALA A 95 7.03 5.59 17.92
N SER A 96 7.81 6.47 17.28
CA SER A 96 9.23 6.68 17.61
C SER A 96 9.49 7.23 19.01
N ARG A 97 8.47 7.79 19.66
CA ARG A 97 8.55 8.28 21.05
C ARG A 97 8.58 7.14 22.06
N ASN A 98 7.85 6.05 21.80
CA ASN A 98 7.78 4.87 22.65
C ASN A 98 7.79 3.59 21.78
N PRO A 99 8.90 3.27 21.09
CA PRO A 99 8.91 2.22 20.09
C PRO A 99 8.73 0.80 20.66
N ARG A 100 9.09 0.61 21.93
CA ARG A 100 8.91 -0.69 22.61
C ARG A 100 7.46 -0.98 22.99
N GLU A 101 6.67 0.06 23.24
CA GLU A 101 5.29 -0.03 23.67
C GLU A 101 4.30 0.12 22.52
N THR A 102 4.78 0.46 21.33
CA THR A 102 3.92 0.72 20.17
C THR A 102 4.13 -0.29 19.07
N LEU A 103 3.03 -0.79 18.52
CA LEU A 103 2.98 -1.64 17.33
C LEU A 103 2.22 -0.91 16.23
N LEU A 104 2.80 -0.85 15.04
CA LEU A 104 2.18 -0.30 13.84
C LEU A 104 1.62 -1.44 12.98
N ILE A 105 0.37 -1.34 12.57
CA ILE A 105 -0.28 -2.27 11.65
C ILE A 105 -0.50 -1.56 10.32
N GLU A 106 0.03 -2.13 9.24
CA GLU A 106 -0.03 -1.53 7.90
C GLU A 106 -0.47 -2.57 6.88
N GLU A 107 -1.46 -2.22 6.08
CA GLU A 107 -2.00 -3.09 5.04
C GLU A 107 -1.04 -3.30 3.87
N THR A 108 -0.10 -2.42 3.68
CA THR A 108 0.92 -2.53 2.63
C THR A 108 2.23 -3.13 3.13
N ASN A 109 3.14 -3.38 2.21
CA ASN A 109 4.47 -3.89 2.51
C ASN A 109 5.49 -2.79 2.91
N HIS A 110 5.04 -1.52 3.01
CA HIS A 110 5.90 -0.40 3.40
C HIS A 110 5.21 0.56 4.36
N PRO A 111 5.91 1.05 5.40
CA PRO A 111 5.44 2.22 6.14
C PRO A 111 5.49 3.47 5.26
N GLY A 112 4.65 4.47 5.56
CA GLY A 112 4.58 5.70 4.77
C GLY A 112 3.86 5.55 3.44
N SER A 113 3.00 4.55 3.32
CA SER A 113 2.30 4.20 2.09
C SER A 113 1.47 5.33 1.48
N ASN A 114 0.99 6.26 2.31
CA ASN A 114 0.26 7.45 1.90
C ASN A 114 1.06 8.41 0.99
N TRP A 115 2.40 8.44 1.07
CA TRP A 115 3.28 9.17 0.18
C TRP A 115 3.91 8.28 -0.88
N ILE A 116 4.39 7.10 -0.48
CA ILE A 116 5.15 6.20 -1.32
C ILE A 116 4.29 5.63 -2.46
N TYR A 117 3.07 5.15 -2.15
CA TYR A 117 2.19 4.56 -3.15
C TYR A 117 1.27 5.56 -3.86
N ALA A 118 1.12 6.75 -3.32
CA ALA A 118 0.36 7.80 -3.97
C ALA A 118 1.16 8.55 -5.05
N PHE A 119 2.49 8.48 -5.06
CA PHE A 119 3.34 9.20 -6.04
C PHE A 119 3.15 10.71 -6.02
N VAL A 120 3.14 11.30 -4.85
CA VAL A 120 2.85 12.73 -4.69
C VAL A 120 4.08 13.58 -4.96
N PRO A 121 3.96 14.67 -5.71
CA PRO A 121 5.04 15.66 -5.82
C PRO A 121 5.26 16.35 -4.48
N TRP A 122 6.51 16.47 -4.08
CA TRP A 122 6.92 17.22 -2.91
C TRP A 122 8.33 17.82 -3.14
N ARG A 123 8.77 18.67 -2.24
CA ARG A 123 10.09 19.28 -2.33
C ARG A 123 10.94 18.90 -1.14
N LEU A 124 12.23 18.71 -1.38
CA LEU A 124 13.17 18.53 -0.27
C LEU A 124 13.16 19.78 0.61
N PRO A 125 13.08 19.60 1.94
CA PRO A 125 13.16 20.70 2.88
C PRO A 125 14.43 21.53 2.69
N GLU A 126 14.36 22.81 2.99
CA GLU A 126 15.51 23.70 2.94
C GLU A 126 16.62 23.28 3.91
N LYS A 127 17.86 23.74 3.67
CA LYS A 127 19.03 23.32 4.47
C LYS A 127 18.91 23.65 5.95
N ASP A 128 18.16 24.67 6.30
CA ASP A 128 18.01 25.15 7.68
C ASP A 128 17.05 24.29 8.52
N GLU A 129 16.33 23.35 7.91
CA GLU A 129 15.48 22.42 8.63
C GLU A 129 16.33 21.39 9.40
N LYS A 130 16.24 21.46 10.73
CA LYS A 130 17.01 20.61 11.66
C LYS A 130 16.43 19.20 11.85
N SER A 131 15.61 18.72 10.94
CA SER A 131 15.06 17.37 11.01
C SER A 131 16.14 16.34 10.67
N GLU A 132 16.30 15.34 11.52
CA GLU A 132 17.20 14.22 11.26
C GLU A 132 16.82 13.49 9.96
N PHE A 133 15.52 13.26 9.75
CA PHE A 133 15.03 12.64 8.51
C PHE A 133 15.35 13.47 7.27
N SER A 134 15.20 14.79 7.34
CA SER A 134 15.64 15.71 6.29
C SER A 134 17.13 15.54 5.98
N SER A 135 17.95 15.40 7.01
CA SER A 135 19.39 15.16 6.86
C SER A 135 19.69 13.82 6.19
N MET A 136 18.92 12.78 6.45
CA MET A 136 19.03 11.48 5.79
C MET A 136 18.60 11.51 4.31
N LEU A 137 17.67 12.36 3.94
CA LEU A 137 17.20 12.52 2.55
C LEU A 137 18.21 13.27 1.67
N ARG A 138 18.93 14.24 2.20
CA ARG A 138 19.85 15.13 1.45
C ARG A 138 20.88 14.40 0.57
N PRO A 139 21.56 13.32 1.00
CA PRO A 139 22.53 12.59 0.18
C PRO A 139 21.90 11.96 -1.08
N TYR A 140 20.60 11.70 -1.06
CA TYR A 140 19.88 11.11 -2.19
C TYR A 140 19.46 12.18 -3.22
N GLY A 141 19.46 13.47 -2.84
CA GLY A 141 19.11 14.58 -3.72
C GLY A 141 17.74 14.35 -4.39
N ALA A 142 17.67 14.57 -5.70
CA ALA A 142 16.46 14.39 -6.48
C ALA A 142 15.87 12.97 -6.42
N ARG A 143 16.68 11.94 -6.16
CA ARG A 143 16.20 10.55 -6.05
C ARG A 143 15.29 10.32 -4.85
N ALA A 144 15.47 11.11 -3.78
CA ALA A 144 14.61 11.05 -2.61
C ALA A 144 13.15 11.46 -2.90
N LEU A 145 12.93 12.22 -3.96
CA LEU A 145 11.59 12.69 -4.35
C LEU A 145 10.76 11.62 -5.06
N TYR A 146 11.39 10.51 -5.46
CA TYR A 146 10.69 9.36 -6.01
C TYR A 146 10.36 8.33 -4.92
N PRO A 147 9.26 7.60 -5.09
CA PRO A 147 8.81 6.60 -4.11
C PRO A 147 9.88 5.62 -3.65
N GLY A 148 10.69 5.10 -4.57
CA GLY A 148 11.74 4.14 -4.24
C GLY A 148 12.84 4.74 -3.35
N GLY A 149 13.28 5.97 -3.63
CA GLY A 149 14.26 6.68 -2.81
C GLY A 149 13.69 7.06 -1.43
N LEU A 150 12.47 7.61 -1.42
CA LEU A 150 11.78 7.94 -0.17
C LEU A 150 11.58 6.70 0.70
N SER A 151 11.09 5.60 0.11
CA SER A 151 10.87 4.33 0.81
C SER A 151 12.15 3.79 1.44
N ALA A 152 13.27 3.78 0.70
CA ALA A 152 14.55 3.29 1.20
C ALA A 152 15.04 4.09 2.42
N VAL A 153 15.00 5.42 2.34
CA VAL A 153 15.43 6.30 3.43
C VAL A 153 14.49 6.18 4.63
N PHE A 154 13.17 6.13 4.38
CA PHE A 154 12.21 6.03 5.47
C PHE A 154 12.26 4.68 6.18
N SER A 155 12.43 3.59 5.46
CA SER A 155 12.62 2.26 6.06
C SER A 155 13.87 2.24 6.94
N LYS A 156 14.98 2.83 6.48
CA LYS A 156 16.19 2.97 7.29
C LYS A 156 15.92 3.78 8.57
N TRP A 157 15.26 4.91 8.46
CA TRP A 157 14.87 5.74 9.62
C TRP A 157 14.03 4.96 10.63
N CYS A 158 13.06 4.17 10.18
CA CYS A 158 12.24 3.32 11.03
C CYS A 158 13.05 2.24 11.75
N LEU A 159 13.97 1.59 11.03
CA LEU A 159 14.85 0.54 11.58
C LEU A 159 15.78 1.08 12.66
N GLU A 160 16.41 2.24 12.41
CA GLU A 160 17.33 2.89 13.39
C GLU A 160 16.60 3.25 14.70
N ARG A 161 15.28 3.40 14.66
CA ARG A 161 14.41 3.68 15.84
C ARG A 161 13.76 2.45 16.44
N ASN A 162 14.07 1.27 15.89
CA ASN A 162 13.51 0.00 16.34
C ASN A 162 11.97 0.00 16.36
N LEU A 163 11.34 0.64 15.36
CA LEU A 163 9.89 0.62 15.23
C LEU A 163 9.40 -0.81 14.93
N ARG A 164 8.29 -1.18 15.53
CA ARG A 164 7.69 -2.50 15.39
C ARG A 164 6.52 -2.45 14.42
N PHE A 165 6.54 -3.33 13.42
CA PHE A 165 5.51 -3.38 12.36
C PHE A 165 4.92 -4.78 12.19
N HIS A 166 3.63 -4.82 11.91
CA HIS A 166 2.99 -5.87 11.13
C HIS A 166 2.60 -5.27 9.78
N LEU A 167 3.42 -5.51 8.76
CA LEU A 167 3.17 -5.12 7.37
C LEU A 167 2.34 -6.18 6.66
N ASN A 168 1.68 -5.80 5.53
CA ASN A 168 0.74 -6.65 4.80
C ASN A 168 -0.33 -7.25 5.73
N SER A 169 -0.82 -6.47 6.67
CA SER A 169 -1.69 -6.94 7.75
C SER A 169 -2.97 -6.13 7.81
N THR A 170 -4.10 -6.83 7.82
CA THR A 170 -5.44 -6.22 7.79
C THR A 170 -6.19 -6.52 9.08
N VAL A 171 -6.79 -5.50 9.66
CA VAL A 171 -7.67 -5.67 10.82
C VAL A 171 -9.01 -6.26 10.36
N LEU A 172 -9.27 -7.50 10.74
CA LEU A 172 -10.53 -8.19 10.43
C LEU A 172 -11.65 -7.81 11.39
N ARG A 173 -11.30 -7.60 12.66
CA ARG A 173 -12.26 -7.28 13.71
C ARG A 173 -11.62 -6.41 14.80
N ARG A 174 -12.39 -5.46 15.30
CA ARG A 174 -12.09 -4.67 16.48
C ARG A 174 -13.22 -4.83 17.49
N ASN A 175 -12.87 -5.19 18.72
CA ASN A 175 -13.79 -5.33 19.83
C ASN A 175 -13.20 -4.63 21.06
N GLY A 176 -13.55 -3.36 21.27
CA GLY A 176 -12.96 -2.55 22.33
C GLY A 176 -11.43 -2.43 22.17
N ARG A 177 -10.71 -3.11 23.07
CA ARG A 177 -9.23 -3.15 23.13
C ARG A 177 -8.62 -4.40 22.48
N GLU A 178 -9.44 -5.23 21.85
CA GLU A 178 -9.02 -6.43 21.18
C GLU A 178 -9.07 -6.23 19.66
N LEU A 179 -8.03 -6.67 18.98
CA LEU A 179 -7.94 -6.69 17.53
C LEU A 179 -7.72 -8.12 17.04
N THR A 180 -8.47 -8.51 16.01
CA THR A 180 -8.16 -9.69 15.21
C THR A 180 -7.52 -9.20 13.91
N VAL A 181 -6.29 -9.61 13.66
CA VAL A 181 -5.49 -9.15 12.53
C VAL A 181 -5.08 -10.34 11.67
N LEU A 182 -5.35 -10.25 10.37
CA LEU A 182 -4.79 -11.16 9.38
C LEU A 182 -3.41 -10.63 8.97
N SER A 183 -2.39 -11.42 9.20
CA SER A 183 -1.00 -11.12 8.83
C SER A 183 -0.44 -12.19 7.90
N PRO A 184 0.72 -11.98 7.27
CA PRO A 184 1.40 -13.02 6.49
C PRO A 184 1.73 -14.29 7.29
N GLY A 185 1.85 -14.17 8.62
CA GLY A 185 2.08 -15.29 9.53
C GLY A 185 0.81 -16.03 10.00
N GLY A 186 -0.38 -15.52 9.64
CA GLY A 186 -1.67 -16.05 10.07
C GLY A 186 -2.50 -15.05 10.87
N ILE A 187 -3.46 -15.56 11.64
CA ILE A 187 -4.34 -14.75 12.47
C ILE A 187 -3.66 -14.42 13.80
N LEU A 188 -3.62 -13.15 14.13
CA LEU A 188 -3.13 -12.62 15.41
C LEU A 188 -4.32 -12.08 16.21
N GLN A 189 -4.34 -12.37 17.50
CA GLN A 189 -5.19 -11.71 18.48
C GLN A 189 -4.31 -10.72 19.25
N ILE A 190 -4.64 -9.44 19.21
CA ILE A 190 -3.87 -8.39 19.89
C ILE A 190 -4.74 -7.76 20.95
N GLU A 191 -4.29 -7.84 22.19
CA GLU A 191 -4.83 -7.07 23.31
C GLU A 191 -4.01 -5.79 23.47
N THR A 192 -4.67 -4.66 23.65
CA THR A 192 -4.00 -3.36 23.76
C THR A 192 -4.74 -2.44 24.72
N GLU A 193 -4.03 -1.49 25.32
CA GLU A 193 -4.65 -0.45 26.14
C GLU A 193 -5.21 0.68 25.26
N GLU A 194 -4.56 0.97 24.13
CA GLU A 194 -4.89 2.07 23.26
C GLU A 194 -4.82 1.68 21.78
N ILE A 195 -5.84 2.05 21.02
CA ILE A 195 -5.87 1.90 19.54
C ILE A 195 -6.03 3.28 18.93
N ILE A 196 -5.03 3.68 18.15
CA ILE A 196 -4.97 4.96 17.43
C ILE A 196 -5.14 4.71 15.95
N ASP A 197 -5.94 5.52 15.28
CA ASP A 197 -5.93 5.58 13.82
C ASP A 197 -4.78 6.51 13.40
N GLY A 198 -3.76 5.94 12.77
CA GLY A 198 -2.59 6.66 12.27
C GLY A 198 -2.80 7.25 10.86
N GLY A 199 -3.99 7.10 10.30
CA GLY A 199 -4.37 7.75 9.05
C GLY A 199 -4.48 9.25 9.25
N VAL A 200 -3.79 10.03 8.40
CA VAL A 200 -3.89 11.49 8.37
C VAL A 200 -4.68 11.85 7.14
N ALA A 201 -5.86 12.46 7.31
CA ALA A 201 -6.73 12.81 6.21
C ALA A 201 -6.98 14.31 6.15
N SER A 202 -6.87 14.87 4.94
CA SER A 202 -7.43 16.18 4.59
C SER A 202 -8.82 16.02 3.99
N GLY A 203 -9.57 17.12 3.86
CA GLY A 203 -10.86 17.11 3.14
C GLY A 203 -10.72 16.89 1.63
N LYS A 204 -9.49 16.92 1.08
CA LYS A 204 -9.18 16.74 -0.34
C LYS A 204 -8.52 15.39 -0.58
N CYS A 205 -8.84 14.79 -1.71
CA CYS A 205 -8.33 13.51 -2.14
C CYS A 205 -7.77 13.63 -3.55
N PHE A 206 -6.61 13.06 -3.82
CA PHE A 206 -5.95 13.15 -5.12
C PHE A 206 -5.54 11.78 -5.63
N LEU A 207 -5.68 11.57 -6.92
CA LEU A 207 -5.04 10.49 -7.66
C LEU A 207 -3.87 11.09 -8.44
N THR A 208 -2.68 10.56 -8.23
CA THR A 208 -1.45 11.05 -8.84
C THR A 208 -0.86 10.09 -9.85
N ALA A 209 -0.16 10.61 -10.83
CA ALA A 209 0.56 9.82 -11.83
C ALA A 209 1.88 10.50 -12.22
N LEU A 210 2.82 9.70 -12.70
CA LEU A 210 4.03 10.15 -13.37
C LEU A 210 3.84 10.03 -14.88
N ALA A 211 4.16 11.07 -15.62
CA ALA A 211 4.01 11.11 -17.08
C ALA A 211 5.18 11.84 -17.74
N LEU A 212 5.34 11.61 -19.06
CA LEU A 212 6.27 12.32 -19.91
C LEU A 212 5.46 13.39 -20.69
N PRO A 213 5.62 14.67 -20.39
CA PRO A 213 5.00 15.76 -21.13
C PRO A 213 5.68 15.96 -22.50
N PRO A 214 5.00 16.53 -23.49
CA PRO A 214 5.62 16.86 -24.78
C PRO A 214 6.71 17.92 -24.65
N GLU A 215 6.60 18.79 -23.65
CA GLU A 215 7.58 19.83 -23.32
C GLU A 215 7.84 19.81 -21.79
N PRO A 216 9.09 20.15 -21.35
CA PRO A 216 9.43 20.16 -19.93
C PRO A 216 8.55 21.09 -19.10
N VAL A 217 8.04 20.59 -17.98
CA VAL A 217 7.28 21.36 -17.01
C VAL A 217 8.24 22.02 -16.03
N ASN A 218 8.23 23.34 -15.94
CA ASN A 218 9.15 24.09 -15.09
C ASN A 218 8.50 24.60 -13.79
N ALA A 219 7.18 24.65 -13.74
CA ALA A 219 6.42 25.10 -12.56
C ALA A 219 5.10 24.33 -12.47
N ALA A 220 4.49 24.31 -11.29
CA ALA A 220 3.15 23.78 -11.13
C ALA A 220 2.14 24.64 -11.89
N VAL A 221 1.31 23.99 -12.71
CA VAL A 221 0.29 24.62 -13.54
C VAL A 221 -1.01 23.83 -13.49
N ALA A 222 -2.15 24.51 -13.36
CA ALA A 222 -3.46 23.86 -13.53
C ALA A 222 -3.70 23.65 -15.04
N LEU A 223 -3.96 22.40 -15.41
CA LEU A 223 -4.35 22.01 -16.77
C LEU A 223 -5.88 22.03 -16.94
N ALA A 224 -6.60 21.79 -15.85
CA ALA A 224 -8.05 21.90 -15.72
C ALA A 224 -8.38 22.25 -14.26
N ASP A 225 -9.66 22.46 -13.96
CA ASP A 225 -10.12 22.80 -12.60
C ASP A 225 -9.76 21.72 -11.58
N ASP A 226 -9.74 20.46 -12.02
CA ASP A 226 -9.49 19.28 -11.22
C ASP A 226 -8.11 18.62 -11.47
N LEU A 227 -7.33 19.11 -12.45
CA LEU A 227 -6.07 18.50 -12.87
C LEU A 227 -4.92 19.50 -12.82
N THR A 228 -3.93 19.22 -11.99
CA THR A 228 -2.70 20.01 -11.86
C THR A 228 -1.50 19.20 -12.29
N VAL A 229 -0.58 19.83 -13.00
CA VAL A 229 0.75 19.28 -13.32
C VAL A 229 1.82 19.92 -12.44
N TRP A 230 2.79 19.10 -12.01
CA TRP A 230 3.95 19.52 -11.23
C TRP A 230 5.23 19.04 -11.90
N PRO A 231 6.32 19.85 -11.87
CA PRO A 231 7.60 19.39 -12.35
C PRO A 231 8.11 18.20 -11.53
N ALA A 232 8.64 17.19 -12.21
CA ALA A 232 9.35 16.09 -11.56
C ALA A 232 10.86 16.43 -11.43
N PRO A 233 11.62 15.67 -10.62
CA PRO A 233 13.07 15.85 -10.48
C PRO A 233 13.83 15.62 -11.79
N VAL A 234 13.34 14.74 -12.66
CA VAL A 234 13.85 14.55 -14.02
C VAL A 234 13.10 15.50 -14.94
N ARG A 235 13.84 16.27 -15.74
CA ARG A 235 13.31 17.35 -16.56
C ARG A 235 12.24 16.89 -17.57
N GLU A 236 12.40 15.66 -18.06
CA GLU A 236 11.51 15.05 -19.05
C GLU A 236 10.24 14.45 -18.42
N GLU A 237 10.11 14.48 -17.11
CA GLU A 237 9.00 13.90 -16.37
C GLU A 237 8.17 14.98 -15.69
N ALA A 238 6.91 14.66 -15.42
CA ALA A 238 6.00 15.48 -14.64
C ALA A 238 5.05 14.63 -13.82
N PHE A 239 4.63 15.15 -12.66
CA PHE A 239 3.55 14.57 -11.88
C PHE A 239 2.22 15.20 -12.29
N LEU A 240 1.22 14.36 -12.51
CA LEU A 240 -0.16 14.78 -12.68
C LEU A 240 -0.93 14.51 -11.38
N MET A 241 -1.69 15.47 -10.89
CA MET A 241 -2.54 15.34 -9.71
C MET A 241 -3.98 15.64 -10.10
N LEU A 242 -4.84 14.63 -10.06
CA LEU A 242 -6.29 14.78 -10.26
C LEU A 242 -6.98 14.84 -8.90
N GLU A 243 -7.71 15.93 -8.63
CA GLU A 243 -8.56 16.03 -7.44
C GLU A 243 -9.78 15.13 -7.61
N ILE A 244 -9.99 14.25 -6.63
CA ILE A 244 -11.05 13.24 -6.64
C ILE A 244 -12.06 13.59 -5.55
N PRO A 245 -13.37 13.58 -5.84
CA PRO A 245 -14.39 13.75 -4.83
C PRO A 245 -14.26 12.72 -3.70
N PRO A 246 -14.43 13.12 -2.44
CA PRO A 246 -14.44 12.19 -1.32
C PRO A 246 -15.43 11.05 -1.51
N GLY A 247 -15.03 9.82 -1.16
CA GLY A 247 -15.86 8.63 -1.30
C GLY A 247 -15.87 8.00 -2.71
N THR A 248 -15.16 8.58 -3.69
CA THR A 248 -14.99 7.95 -5.00
C THR A 248 -14.26 6.62 -4.86
N VAL A 249 -14.81 5.56 -5.46
CA VAL A 249 -14.12 4.26 -5.49
C VAL A 249 -12.95 4.28 -6.47
N TRP A 250 -11.97 3.43 -6.21
CA TRP A 250 -10.70 3.41 -6.95
C TRP A 250 -10.86 3.24 -8.47
N GLN A 251 -11.77 2.38 -8.90
CA GLN A 251 -12.03 2.12 -10.32
C GLN A 251 -12.56 3.35 -11.05
N ASP A 252 -13.48 4.07 -10.41
CA ASP A 252 -14.09 5.28 -10.99
C ASP A 252 -13.07 6.43 -11.04
N ALA A 253 -12.23 6.57 -10.02
CA ALA A 253 -11.16 7.55 -10.01
C ALA A 253 -10.15 7.30 -11.15
N ARG A 254 -9.76 6.05 -11.37
CA ARG A 254 -8.87 5.69 -12.49
C ARG A 254 -9.51 5.95 -13.84
N LYS A 255 -10.79 5.62 -14.00
CA LYS A 255 -11.52 5.91 -15.22
C LYS A 255 -11.53 7.41 -15.49
N CYS A 256 -11.88 8.22 -14.51
CA CYS A 256 -11.86 9.67 -14.60
C CYS A 256 -10.44 10.19 -14.97
N PHE A 257 -9.39 9.63 -14.35
CA PHE A 257 -8.02 9.99 -14.67
C PHE A 257 -7.67 9.69 -16.14
N TYR A 258 -8.01 8.51 -16.66
CA TYR A 258 -7.74 8.18 -18.06
C TYR A 258 -8.54 9.08 -19.03
N GLU A 259 -9.79 9.38 -18.73
CA GLU A 259 -10.61 10.31 -19.53
C GLU A 259 -9.99 11.71 -19.60
N ARG A 260 -9.37 12.19 -18.50
CA ARG A 260 -8.62 13.46 -18.49
C ARG A 260 -7.27 13.33 -19.21
N PHE A 261 -6.57 12.23 -18.97
CA PHE A 261 -5.25 12.00 -19.58
C PHE A 261 -5.32 11.90 -21.09
N ASP A 262 -6.34 11.24 -21.64
CA ASP A 262 -6.54 11.08 -23.10
C ASP A 262 -6.77 12.43 -23.82
N GLN A 263 -7.14 13.48 -23.07
CA GLN A 263 -7.25 14.84 -23.62
C GLN A 263 -5.90 15.58 -23.69
N LEU A 264 -4.85 15.04 -23.08
CA LEU A 264 -3.51 15.60 -23.04
C LEU A 264 -2.70 15.14 -24.27
N ASN A 265 -2.71 15.96 -25.34
CA ASN A 265 -2.01 15.64 -26.56
C ASN A 265 -0.48 15.54 -26.35
N GLY A 266 0.11 14.43 -26.83
CA GLY A 266 1.56 14.20 -26.80
C GLY A 266 2.11 13.71 -25.45
N TRP A 267 1.28 13.59 -24.41
CA TRP A 267 1.68 13.04 -23.12
C TRP A 267 1.77 11.51 -23.16
N LYS A 268 2.70 10.95 -22.38
CA LYS A 268 2.83 9.50 -22.21
C LYS A 268 2.77 9.16 -20.72
N LEU A 269 1.83 8.32 -20.35
CA LEU A 269 1.71 7.84 -18.97
C LEU A 269 2.84 6.86 -18.65
N VAL A 270 3.57 7.09 -17.57
CA VAL A 270 4.61 6.18 -17.06
C VAL A 270 4.02 5.24 -16.02
N LEU A 271 3.36 5.81 -15.02
CA LEU A 271 2.70 5.05 -13.98
C LEU A 271 1.61 5.90 -13.30
N ILE A 272 0.70 5.23 -12.61
CA ILE A 272 -0.33 5.85 -11.79
C ILE A 272 -0.17 5.37 -10.35
N GLY A 273 -0.34 6.26 -9.39
CA GLY A 273 -0.32 5.91 -7.97
C GLY A 273 -1.33 4.80 -7.67
N THR A 274 -1.05 3.95 -6.73
CA THR A 274 -1.92 2.83 -6.35
C THR A 274 -2.78 3.15 -5.13
N ARG A 275 -2.59 4.32 -4.52
CA ARG A 275 -3.39 4.85 -3.42
C ARG A 275 -3.78 6.30 -3.70
N PHE A 276 -4.88 6.73 -3.12
CA PHE A 276 -5.22 8.14 -3.04
C PHE A 276 -4.32 8.85 -2.05
N PHE A 277 -3.96 10.08 -2.40
CA PHE A 277 -3.30 11.00 -1.49
C PHE A 277 -4.34 11.90 -0.82
N ASN A 278 -4.29 11.98 0.48
CA ASN A 278 -5.21 12.79 1.26
C ASN A 278 -4.55 13.43 2.50
N SER A 279 -3.21 13.47 2.55
CA SER A 279 -2.50 14.09 3.67
C SER A 279 -2.70 15.62 3.66
N PRO A 280 -2.87 16.26 4.82
CA PRO A 280 -2.91 17.71 4.95
C PRO A 280 -1.51 18.35 4.88
N PHE A 281 -0.44 17.54 4.91
CA PHE A 281 0.93 18.02 4.90
C PHE A 281 1.45 18.24 3.48
N GLN A 282 2.40 19.16 3.34
CA GLN A 282 3.00 19.50 2.03
C GLN A 282 4.16 18.59 1.67
N ASP A 283 4.76 17.92 2.65
CA ASP A 283 5.89 17.02 2.50
C ASP A 283 5.92 15.96 3.61
N PRO A 284 6.58 14.81 3.37
CA PRO A 284 6.63 13.71 4.33
C PRO A 284 7.46 14.03 5.58
N VAL A 285 8.38 15.01 5.51
CA VAL A 285 9.20 15.43 6.66
C VAL A 285 8.34 16.18 7.67
N SER A 286 7.53 17.11 7.19
CA SER A 286 6.58 17.87 8.01
C SER A 286 5.56 16.94 8.69
N GLU A 287 5.05 15.95 7.96
CA GLU A 287 4.14 14.94 8.51
C GLU A 287 4.82 14.12 9.61
N LEU A 288 6.04 13.64 9.38
CA LEU A 288 6.83 12.89 10.35
C LEU A 288 7.09 13.71 11.62
N ASN A 289 7.53 14.96 11.45
CA ASN A 289 7.83 15.86 12.56
C ASN A 289 6.59 16.16 13.41
N ALA A 290 5.43 16.33 12.80
CA ALA A 290 4.15 16.51 13.51
C ALA A 290 3.80 15.28 14.36
N GLY A 291 4.06 14.06 13.86
CA GLY A 291 3.93 12.84 14.64
C GLY A 291 4.89 12.77 15.83
N ILE A 292 6.15 13.14 15.63
CA ILE A 292 7.16 13.21 16.70
C ILE A 292 6.75 14.24 17.79
N ALA A 293 6.22 15.38 17.40
CA ALA A 293 5.73 16.40 18.33
C ALA A 293 4.53 15.91 19.16
N GLY A 294 3.75 14.95 18.66
CA GLY A 294 2.66 14.31 19.39
C GLY A 294 1.34 15.08 19.38
N ASP A 295 1.17 16.03 18.47
CA ASP A 295 -0.01 16.90 18.41
C ASP A 295 -1.16 16.30 17.58
N LEU A 296 -0.91 15.26 16.80
CA LEU A 296 -1.86 14.70 15.83
C LEU A 296 -2.80 13.63 16.39
N PHE A 297 -2.42 12.96 17.48
CA PHE A 297 -3.14 11.80 18.00
C PHE A 297 -3.51 11.98 19.50
N LYS A 298 -4.03 13.17 19.83
CA LYS A 298 -4.56 13.48 21.17
C LYS A 298 -6.04 13.23 21.24
#